data_21adc618395e24f8b3c0d1461a747e37
#
_entry.id   21adc618395e24f8b3c0d1461a747e37
#
_cell.length_a   1.000
_cell.length_b   1.000
_cell.length_c   1.000
_cell.angle_alpha   90.00
_cell.angle_beta   90.00
_cell.angle_gamma   90.00
#
_symmetry.space_group_name_H-M   'P 1'
#
loop_
_entity.id
_entity.type
_entity.pdbx_description
1 polymer ?
#
loop_
_entity_poly.entity_id
_entity_poly.type
_entity_poly.pdbx_seq_one_letter_code
_entity_poly.pdbx_strand_id
1 'polypeptide(L)'
;MKKVILSLILIFNVSLIYAESPGSYRGKETHGFGLGIEGTGLAGSLFYDYAINSDMQIHAIASSGGISRGTGLTTLSSANTIIGATFRYFPSENYGFFVGGGGGMLSASQSLKQDVYCSSRLESSVTECSGKEGTTISNSVESTYSGIGLWADFGWQGYDGYYFTIGAKAGTSMKLSEDDKTDEAIDVSDHKSTAKSDWESIKSPTGLIMSFGWHF
;
A
#
# COMPACT_ATOMS: atom_id res chain seq x y z
N MET A 1 4.98 -22.72 -16.86
CA MET A 1 5.62 -22.19 -15.64
C MET A 1 7.14 -22.42 -15.60
N LYS A 2 7.69 -23.65 -15.74
CA LYS A 2 9.16 -23.90 -15.71
C LYS A 2 9.96 -23.06 -16.71
N LYS A 3 9.46 -22.87 -17.94
CA LYS A 3 10.15 -22.07 -18.97
C LYS A 3 10.21 -20.57 -18.66
N VAL A 4 9.17 -20.03 -18.00
CA VAL A 4 9.13 -18.61 -17.60
C VAL A 4 10.13 -18.33 -16.48
N ILE A 5 10.23 -19.25 -15.51
CA ILE A 5 11.19 -19.15 -14.40
C ILE A 5 12.62 -19.23 -14.91
N LEU A 6 12.90 -20.12 -15.88
CA LEU A 6 14.22 -20.25 -16.47
C LEU A 6 14.62 -19.00 -17.27
N SER A 7 13.67 -18.39 -18.02
CA SER A 7 13.90 -17.14 -18.74
C SER A 7 14.15 -15.97 -17.78
N LEU A 8 13.42 -15.86 -16.68
CA LEU A 8 13.68 -14.86 -15.64
C LEU A 8 15.08 -15.04 -15.02
N ILE A 9 15.49 -16.26 -14.70
CA ILE A 9 16.82 -16.57 -14.16
C ILE A 9 17.92 -16.21 -15.18
N LEU A 10 17.71 -16.46 -16.49
CA LEU A 10 18.67 -16.12 -17.52
C LEU A 10 18.80 -14.59 -17.71
N ILE A 11 17.68 -13.85 -17.69
CA ILE A 11 17.69 -12.38 -17.77
C ILE A 11 18.42 -11.79 -16.56
N PHE A 12 18.19 -12.33 -15.35
CA PHE A 12 18.89 -11.92 -14.16
C PHE A 12 20.41 -12.13 -14.22
N ASN A 13 20.86 -13.27 -14.78
CA ASN A 13 22.29 -13.57 -14.85
C ASN A 13 23.03 -12.75 -15.93
N VAL A 14 22.36 -12.36 -17.02
CA VAL A 14 22.97 -11.54 -18.07
C VAL A 14 23.19 -10.11 -17.61
N SER A 15 22.27 -9.55 -16.81
CA SER A 15 22.39 -8.20 -16.24
C SER A 15 23.55 -8.07 -15.24
N LEU A 16 23.92 -9.16 -14.56
CA LEU A 16 25.02 -9.15 -13.58
C LEU A 16 26.40 -9.11 -14.20
N ILE A 17 26.55 -9.40 -15.48
CA ILE A 17 27.87 -9.55 -16.14
C ILE A 17 28.39 -8.21 -16.72
N TYR A 18 27.52 -7.24 -17.00
CA TYR A 18 27.85 -5.98 -17.67
C TYR A 18 27.56 -4.71 -16.87
N ALA A 19 27.01 -4.82 -15.68
CA ALA A 19 26.67 -3.64 -14.87
C ALA A 19 27.92 -3.04 -14.20
N GLU A 20 28.10 -1.73 -14.28
CA GLU A 20 28.95 -0.99 -13.35
C GLU A 20 28.53 -1.35 -11.90
N SER A 21 29.47 -1.21 -10.96
CA SER A 21 29.11 -1.52 -9.56
C SER A 21 27.94 -0.64 -9.10
N PRO A 22 26.95 -1.18 -8.38
CA PRO A 22 25.81 -0.40 -7.91
C PRO A 22 26.18 0.87 -7.14
N GLY A 23 27.28 0.87 -6.41
CA GLY A 23 27.79 2.04 -5.70
C GLY A 23 28.29 3.14 -6.62
N SER A 24 28.88 2.81 -7.79
CA SER A 24 29.34 3.81 -8.72
C SER A 24 28.16 4.58 -9.34
N TYR A 25 27.05 3.94 -9.57
CA TYR A 25 25.80 4.60 -10.01
C TYR A 25 25.24 5.52 -8.92
N ARG A 26 25.07 5.03 -7.72
CA ARG A 26 24.59 5.85 -6.59
C ARG A 26 25.47 7.08 -6.32
N GLY A 27 26.76 6.99 -6.59
CA GLY A 27 27.68 8.11 -6.47
C GLY A 27 27.58 9.16 -7.59
N LYS A 28 27.07 8.79 -8.77
CA LYS A 28 26.94 9.67 -9.95
C LYS A 28 25.52 10.21 -10.11
N GLU A 29 24.52 9.35 -9.95
CA GLU A 29 23.11 9.66 -10.15
C GLU A 29 22.40 9.71 -8.80
N THR A 30 22.08 10.92 -8.37
CA THR A 30 21.61 11.16 -7.00
C THR A 30 20.10 11.02 -6.85
N HIS A 31 19.36 11.06 -7.94
CA HIS A 31 17.90 11.04 -7.93
C HIS A 31 17.36 9.80 -8.63
N GLY A 32 16.34 9.19 -8.08
CA GLY A 32 15.63 8.10 -8.70
C GLY A 32 14.13 8.26 -8.54
N PHE A 33 13.38 7.75 -9.49
CA PHE A 33 11.92 7.72 -9.46
C PHE A 33 11.42 6.42 -10.06
N GLY A 34 10.37 5.87 -9.48
CA GLY A 34 9.81 4.64 -10.03
C GLY A 34 8.48 4.22 -9.43
N LEU A 35 8.09 3.02 -9.86
CA LEU A 35 6.85 2.36 -9.55
C LEU A 35 7.12 1.00 -8.94
N GLY A 36 6.25 0.55 -8.05
CA GLY A 36 6.42 -0.76 -7.45
C GLY A 36 5.20 -1.25 -6.70
N ILE A 37 5.45 -2.32 -5.98
CA ILE A 37 4.57 -2.88 -4.98
C ILE A 37 5.38 -2.92 -3.70
N GLU A 38 4.86 -2.29 -2.64
CA GLU A 38 5.57 -2.23 -1.38
C GLU A 38 4.61 -2.33 -0.19
N GLY A 39 4.87 -3.25 0.71
CA GLY A 39 4.10 -3.44 1.93
C GLY A 39 3.07 -4.56 1.87
N THR A 40 2.08 -4.49 2.75
CA THR A 40 0.99 -5.46 2.86
C THR A 40 -0.04 -5.27 1.74
N GLY A 41 -0.28 -6.34 1.00
CA GLY A 41 -1.24 -6.35 -0.09
C GLY A 41 -0.62 -5.92 -1.43
N LEU A 42 -1.42 -5.99 -2.49
CA LEU A 42 -1.03 -5.60 -3.85
C LEU A 42 -1.21 -4.08 -4.09
N ALA A 43 -0.79 -3.27 -3.14
CA ALA A 43 -0.85 -1.82 -3.27
C ALA A 43 0.19 -1.33 -4.29
N GLY A 44 -0.25 -0.53 -5.24
CA GLY A 44 0.67 0.17 -6.13
C GLY A 44 1.41 1.28 -5.37
N SER A 45 2.70 1.42 -5.59
CA SER A 45 3.54 2.44 -4.95
C SER A 45 4.25 3.30 -5.99
N LEU A 46 4.31 4.58 -5.68
CA LEU A 46 5.24 5.55 -6.25
C LEU A 46 6.38 5.71 -5.25
N PHE A 47 7.59 5.80 -5.74
CA PHE A 47 8.71 6.07 -4.86
C PHE A 47 9.69 7.04 -5.51
N TYR A 48 10.43 7.70 -4.63
CA TYR A 48 11.50 8.61 -4.99
C TYR A 48 12.71 8.28 -4.12
N ASP A 49 13.84 8.08 -4.78
CA ASP A 49 15.11 7.77 -4.17
C ASP A 49 16.05 8.97 -4.26
N TYR A 50 16.72 9.26 -3.16
CA TYR A 50 17.78 10.24 -3.09
C TYR A 50 19.04 9.59 -2.53
N ALA A 51 20.05 9.40 -3.38
CA ALA A 51 21.34 8.90 -2.95
C ALA A 51 22.13 10.03 -2.30
N ILE A 52 22.43 9.88 -1.01
CA ILE A 52 23.28 10.82 -0.26
C ILE A 52 24.74 10.63 -0.67
N ASN A 53 25.12 9.38 -0.86
CA ASN A 53 26.42 8.93 -1.35
C ASN A 53 26.33 7.50 -1.86
N SER A 54 27.47 6.86 -2.19
CA SER A 54 27.51 5.46 -2.66
C SER A 54 26.87 4.44 -1.73
N ASP A 55 26.85 4.73 -0.43
CA ASP A 55 26.47 3.77 0.61
C ASP A 55 25.12 4.09 1.27
N MET A 56 24.59 5.29 1.05
CA MET A 56 23.42 5.78 1.76
C MET A 56 22.37 6.37 0.80
N GLN A 57 21.12 6.01 1.02
CA GLN A 57 19.98 6.45 0.22
C GLN A 57 18.77 6.75 1.12
N ILE A 58 18.02 7.78 0.79
CA ILE A 58 16.67 8.00 1.30
C ILE A 58 15.70 7.47 0.25
N HIS A 59 14.82 6.58 0.65
CA HIS A 59 13.75 6.01 -0.15
C HIS A 59 12.41 6.51 0.35
N ALA A 60 11.83 7.49 -0.32
CA ALA A 60 10.50 8.00 -0.03
C ALA A 60 9.44 7.18 -0.79
N ILE A 61 8.33 6.88 -0.14
CA ILE A 61 7.25 6.06 -0.70
C ILE A 61 5.90 6.70 -0.49
N ALA A 62 5.06 6.60 -1.51
CA ALA A 62 3.62 6.80 -1.43
C ALA A 62 2.93 5.60 -2.06
N SER A 63 2.26 4.78 -1.27
CA SER A 63 1.53 3.61 -1.76
C SER A 63 0.05 3.72 -1.43
N SER A 64 -0.77 3.23 -2.35
CA SER A 64 -2.22 3.14 -2.15
C SER A 64 -2.75 1.85 -2.78
N GLY A 65 -3.60 1.18 -2.04
CA GLY A 65 -4.31 0.00 -2.50
C GLY A 65 -5.71 -0.02 -1.97
N GLY A 66 -6.61 -0.70 -2.68
CA GLY A 66 -7.98 -0.82 -2.23
C GLY A 66 -8.70 -1.94 -2.95
N ILE A 67 -9.73 -2.44 -2.31
CA ILE A 67 -10.63 -3.46 -2.86
C ILE A 67 -12.04 -2.93 -2.71
N SER A 68 -12.81 -3.01 -3.79
CA SER A 68 -14.26 -2.77 -3.75
C SER A 68 -14.96 -4.07 -4.11
N ARG A 69 -15.93 -4.48 -3.30
CA ARG A 69 -16.77 -5.66 -3.51
C ARG A 69 -18.21 -5.25 -3.35
N GLY A 70 -19.04 -5.57 -4.34
CA GLY A 70 -20.48 -5.31 -4.34
C GLY A 70 -21.28 -6.57 -4.57
N THR A 71 -22.38 -6.73 -3.83
CA THR A 71 -23.40 -7.77 -4.05
C THR A 71 -24.76 -7.07 -4.17
N GLY A 72 -25.14 -6.74 -5.40
CA GLY A 72 -26.45 -6.12 -5.67
C GLY A 72 -26.60 -4.75 -5.02
N LEU A 73 -27.27 -4.70 -3.86
CA LEU A 73 -27.63 -3.45 -3.16
C LEU A 73 -26.57 -2.98 -2.16
N THR A 74 -25.51 -3.76 -1.95
CA THR A 74 -24.49 -3.44 -0.94
C THR A 74 -23.11 -3.36 -1.59
N THR A 75 -22.37 -2.28 -1.36
CA THR A 75 -21.00 -2.11 -1.81
C THR A 75 -20.10 -1.84 -0.60
N LEU A 76 -19.12 -2.71 -0.42
CA LEU A 76 -18.05 -2.55 0.56
C LEU A 76 -16.78 -2.13 -0.16
N SER A 77 -16.19 -1.02 0.24
CA SER A 77 -14.91 -0.53 -0.27
C SER A 77 -13.92 -0.39 0.86
N SER A 78 -12.69 -0.82 0.63
CA SER A 78 -11.58 -0.70 1.57
C SER A 78 -10.41 -0.05 0.84
N ALA A 79 -9.76 0.92 1.45
CA ALA A 79 -8.58 1.59 0.91
C ALA A 79 -7.52 1.76 1.98
N ASN A 80 -6.26 1.49 1.61
CA ASN A 80 -5.10 1.63 2.48
C ASN A 80 -4.11 2.57 1.82
N THR A 81 -3.50 3.45 2.60
CA THR A 81 -2.48 4.38 2.12
C THR A 81 -1.30 4.40 3.08
N ILE A 82 -0.09 4.39 2.54
CA ILE A 82 1.16 4.53 3.28
C ILE A 82 1.96 5.65 2.62
N ILE A 83 2.38 6.64 3.42
CA ILE A 83 3.27 7.72 2.98
C ILE A 83 4.41 7.79 3.99
N GLY A 84 5.65 7.62 3.53
CA GLY A 84 6.77 7.61 4.43
C GLY A 84 8.13 7.61 3.75
N ALA A 85 9.16 7.38 4.53
CA ALA A 85 10.52 7.28 4.04
C ALA A 85 11.33 6.25 4.82
N THR A 86 12.30 5.67 4.14
CA THR A 86 13.28 4.73 4.69
C THR A 86 14.68 5.25 4.39
N PHE A 87 15.52 5.24 5.39
CA PHE A 87 16.96 5.42 5.22
C PHE A 87 17.58 4.05 4.95
N ARG A 88 18.19 3.88 3.79
CA ARG A 88 18.84 2.63 3.36
C ARG A 88 20.35 2.77 3.42
N TYR A 89 21.00 1.77 3.96
CA TYR A 89 22.45 1.63 4.00
C TYR A 89 22.87 0.42 3.16
N PHE A 90 23.88 0.62 2.32
CA PHE A 90 24.47 -0.39 1.44
C PHE A 90 25.85 -0.72 1.98
N PRO A 91 26.05 -1.89 2.62
CA PRO A 91 27.31 -2.26 3.25
C PRO A 91 28.49 -2.42 2.28
N SER A 92 28.22 -2.45 0.99
CA SER A 92 29.24 -2.60 -0.05
C SER A 92 28.87 -1.83 -1.31
N GLU A 93 29.82 -1.11 -1.85
CA GLU A 93 29.67 -0.44 -3.17
C GLU A 93 29.48 -1.41 -4.33
N ASN A 94 30.06 -2.62 -4.19
CA ASN A 94 30.04 -3.62 -5.28
C ASN A 94 28.73 -4.43 -5.33
N TYR A 95 27.93 -4.40 -4.26
CA TYR A 95 26.70 -5.16 -4.18
C TYR A 95 25.51 -4.24 -3.92
N GLY A 96 24.38 -4.60 -4.50
CA GLY A 96 23.13 -3.89 -4.30
C GLY A 96 22.38 -4.25 -3.01
N PHE A 97 22.96 -5.06 -2.12
CA PHE A 97 22.32 -5.42 -0.85
C PHE A 97 22.19 -4.19 0.05
N PHE A 98 21.03 -4.03 0.66
CA PHE A 98 20.77 -2.95 1.59
C PHE A 98 20.03 -3.43 2.84
N VAL A 99 20.19 -2.67 3.90
CA VAL A 99 19.36 -2.69 5.11
C VAL A 99 18.89 -1.28 5.41
N GLY A 100 17.69 -1.14 5.90
CA GLY A 100 17.13 0.19 6.14
C GLY A 100 16.20 0.24 7.34
N GLY A 101 15.91 1.47 7.74
CA GLY A 101 14.93 1.77 8.77
C GLY A 101 14.21 3.06 8.45
N GLY A 102 12.93 3.09 8.73
CA GLY A 102 12.10 4.24 8.37
C GLY A 102 10.78 4.29 9.09
N GLY A 103 9.97 5.22 8.65
CA GLY A 103 8.64 5.40 9.19
C GLY A 103 7.78 6.31 8.34
N GLY A 104 6.52 6.42 8.71
CA GLY A 104 5.58 7.24 7.97
C GLY A 104 4.17 7.19 8.52
N MET A 105 3.27 7.79 7.79
CA MET A 105 1.84 7.78 8.07
C MET A 105 1.17 6.60 7.38
N LEU A 106 0.25 5.97 8.09
CA LEU A 106 -0.61 4.91 7.57
C LEU A 106 -2.06 5.36 7.74
N SER A 107 -2.88 5.06 6.74
CA SER A 107 -4.33 5.27 6.80
C SER A 107 -5.04 4.06 6.23
N ALA A 108 -6.09 3.61 6.91
CA ALA A 108 -7.05 2.64 6.40
C ALA A 108 -8.43 3.26 6.44
N SER A 109 -9.15 3.21 5.34
CA SER A 109 -10.55 3.60 5.28
C SER A 109 -11.40 2.45 4.78
N GLN A 110 -12.58 2.33 5.36
CA GLN A 110 -13.59 1.40 4.91
C GLN A 110 -14.92 2.12 4.77
N SER A 111 -15.58 1.90 3.65
CA SER A 111 -16.89 2.48 3.34
C SER A 111 -17.85 1.36 2.99
N LEU A 112 -18.98 1.32 3.67
CA LEU A 112 -20.12 0.48 3.35
C LEU A 112 -21.21 1.36 2.78
N LYS A 113 -21.63 1.09 1.55
CA LYS A 113 -22.79 1.71 0.92
C LYS A 113 -23.88 0.69 0.74
N GLN A 114 -25.07 1.00 1.22
CA GLN A 114 -26.26 0.16 1.05
C GLN A 114 -27.37 0.95 0.38
N ASP A 115 -27.85 0.44 -0.74
CA ASP A 115 -28.99 0.98 -1.47
C ASP A 115 -30.24 0.17 -1.12
N VAL A 116 -31.25 0.82 -0.56
CA VAL A 116 -32.54 0.22 -0.19
C VAL A 116 -33.62 0.75 -1.10
N TYR A 117 -34.30 -0.14 -1.83
CA TYR A 117 -35.46 0.24 -2.61
C TYR A 117 -36.73 0.23 -1.73
N CYS A 118 -37.33 1.39 -1.57
CA CYS A 118 -38.54 1.56 -0.75
C CYS A 118 -39.76 1.04 -1.53
N SER A 119 -40.26 -0.14 -1.14
CA SER A 119 -41.50 -0.70 -1.64
C SER A 119 -42.60 -0.58 -0.60
N SER A 120 -43.86 -0.62 -1.01
CA SER A 120 -45.01 -0.57 -0.11
C SER A 120 -45.02 -1.63 1.00
N ARG A 121 -44.28 -2.72 0.84
CA ARG A 121 -44.08 -3.75 1.88
C ARG A 121 -43.00 -3.36 2.93
N LEU A 122 -42.00 -2.55 2.53
CA LEU A 122 -40.92 -2.11 3.39
C LEU A 122 -41.26 -0.83 4.16
N GLU A 123 -42.27 -0.06 3.69
CA GLU A 123 -42.69 1.19 4.30
C GLU A 123 -43.12 1.03 5.78
N SER A 124 -43.60 -0.17 6.16
CA SER A 124 -44.00 -0.49 7.54
C SER A 124 -42.85 -0.98 8.44
N SER A 125 -41.69 -1.32 7.89
CA SER A 125 -40.58 -1.94 8.61
C SER A 125 -39.31 -1.09 8.66
N VAL A 126 -39.17 -0.11 7.76
CA VAL A 126 -38.02 0.78 7.67
C VAL A 126 -38.49 2.22 7.73
N THR A 127 -38.24 2.88 8.87
CA THR A 127 -38.72 4.25 9.16
C THR A 127 -38.34 5.27 8.07
N GLU A 128 -37.22 5.05 7.37
CA GLU A 128 -36.70 5.94 6.33
C GLU A 128 -37.44 5.84 4.99
N CYS A 129 -38.13 4.74 4.77
CA CYS A 129 -38.96 4.55 3.58
C CYS A 129 -40.33 5.20 3.68
N SER A 130 -40.72 5.74 4.84
CA SER A 130 -42.03 6.37 5.05
C SER A 130 -42.22 7.55 4.12
N GLY A 131 -43.26 7.48 3.26
CA GLY A 131 -43.55 8.50 2.27
C GLY A 131 -42.61 8.55 1.05
N LYS A 132 -41.76 7.55 0.86
CA LYS A 132 -40.78 7.50 -0.25
C LYS A 132 -40.96 6.26 -1.13
N GLU A 133 -42.17 5.77 -1.27
CA GLU A 133 -42.50 4.61 -2.12
C GLU A 133 -41.96 4.79 -3.55
N GLY A 134 -41.34 3.76 -4.09
CA GLY A 134 -40.76 3.77 -5.44
C GLY A 134 -39.42 4.46 -5.59
N THR A 135 -38.82 4.93 -4.48
CA THR A 135 -37.47 5.55 -4.50
C THR A 135 -36.43 4.61 -3.94
N THR A 136 -35.15 4.84 -4.32
CA THR A 136 -34.00 4.18 -3.72
C THR A 136 -33.34 5.14 -2.74
N ILE A 137 -33.14 4.69 -1.51
CA ILE A 137 -32.39 5.41 -0.47
C ILE A 137 -31.01 4.79 -0.38
N SER A 138 -29.98 5.61 -0.46
CA SER A 138 -28.59 5.19 -0.28
C SER A 138 -28.11 5.62 1.10
N ASN A 139 -27.73 4.67 1.91
CA ASN A 139 -27.09 4.89 3.20
C ASN A 139 -25.61 4.53 3.11
N SER A 140 -24.75 5.31 3.76
CA SER A 140 -23.32 5.05 3.77
C SER A 140 -22.74 5.19 5.17
N VAL A 141 -21.83 4.27 5.47
CA VAL A 141 -21.01 4.33 6.70
C VAL A 141 -19.56 4.31 6.28
N GLU A 142 -18.78 5.23 6.82
CA GLU A 142 -17.36 5.33 6.58
C GLU A 142 -16.62 5.31 7.92
N SER A 143 -15.63 4.40 8.03
CA SER A 143 -14.70 4.37 9.16
C SER A 143 -13.29 4.57 8.64
N THR A 144 -12.57 5.54 9.21
CA THR A 144 -11.20 5.86 8.86
C THR A 144 -10.30 5.77 10.07
N TYR A 145 -9.23 5.02 9.94
CA TYR A 145 -8.16 4.91 10.92
C TYR A 145 -6.90 5.54 10.39
N SER A 146 -6.17 6.27 11.21
CA SER A 146 -4.85 6.77 10.88
C SER A 146 -3.85 6.52 11.98
N GLY A 147 -2.58 6.41 11.61
CA GLY A 147 -1.51 6.11 12.54
C GLY A 147 -0.12 6.46 12.01
N ILE A 148 0.86 6.26 12.86
CA ILE A 148 2.28 6.36 12.53
C ILE A 148 2.88 4.97 12.60
N GLY A 149 3.63 4.58 11.55
CA GLY A 149 4.36 3.33 11.48
C GLY A 149 5.85 3.53 11.52
N LEU A 150 6.54 2.54 12.09
CA LEU A 150 7.98 2.37 12.01
C LEU A 150 8.27 1.02 11.39
N TRP A 151 9.27 0.94 10.52
CA TRP A 151 9.65 -0.30 9.86
C TRP A 151 11.13 -0.40 9.61
N ALA A 152 11.59 -1.63 9.44
CA ALA A 152 12.88 -1.95 8.87
C ALA A 152 12.66 -2.65 7.52
N ASP A 153 13.55 -2.40 6.58
CA ASP A 153 13.58 -3.11 5.30
C ASP A 153 14.98 -3.68 5.02
N PHE A 154 15.00 -4.70 4.18
CA PHE A 154 16.23 -5.25 3.66
C PHE A 154 15.95 -5.82 2.27
N GLY A 155 16.96 -5.84 1.43
CA GLY A 155 16.80 -6.34 0.07
C GLY A 155 18.03 -6.15 -0.78
N TRP A 156 17.80 -6.24 -2.07
CA TRP A 156 18.79 -6.04 -3.09
C TRP A 156 18.27 -5.07 -4.14
N GLN A 157 19.11 -4.16 -4.60
CA GLN A 157 18.83 -3.17 -5.62
C GLN A 157 19.89 -3.28 -6.73
N GLY A 158 19.46 -3.65 -7.92
CA GLY A 158 20.32 -3.72 -9.09
C GLY A 158 20.26 -2.43 -9.90
N TYR A 159 21.34 -2.10 -10.58
CA TYR A 159 21.47 -0.91 -11.42
C TYR A 159 22.02 -1.30 -12.80
N ASP A 160 21.36 -0.82 -13.83
CA ASP A 160 21.81 -0.92 -15.22
C ASP A 160 21.08 0.15 -16.07
N GLY A 161 21.28 1.45 -15.72
CA GLY A 161 20.50 2.57 -16.28
C GLY A 161 19.06 2.63 -15.75
N TYR A 162 18.50 1.46 -15.43
CA TYR A 162 17.30 1.25 -14.65
C TYR A 162 17.70 0.59 -13.34
N TYR A 163 16.96 0.83 -12.28
CA TYR A 163 17.14 0.03 -11.08
C TYR A 163 15.92 -0.83 -10.79
N PHE A 164 16.19 -1.97 -10.25
CA PHE A 164 15.21 -2.92 -9.79
C PHE A 164 15.49 -3.26 -8.34
N THR A 165 14.47 -3.19 -7.50
CA THR A 165 14.58 -3.54 -6.08
C THR A 165 13.71 -4.75 -5.78
N ILE A 166 14.26 -5.71 -5.04
CA ILE A 166 13.53 -6.80 -4.42
C ILE A 166 13.94 -6.90 -2.95
N GLY A 167 12.96 -7.05 -2.07
CA GLY A 167 13.25 -7.09 -0.64
C GLY A 167 12.04 -7.43 0.19
N ALA A 168 12.19 -7.24 1.49
CA ALA A 168 11.12 -7.38 2.47
C ALA A 168 11.17 -6.24 3.48
N LYS A 169 10.01 -5.92 4.00
CA LYS A 169 9.77 -4.90 5.02
C LYS A 169 9.05 -5.54 6.20
N ALA A 170 9.44 -5.19 7.41
CA ALA A 170 8.74 -5.57 8.63
C ALA A 170 8.65 -4.38 9.57
N GLY A 171 7.51 -4.18 10.18
CA GLY A 171 7.32 -3.02 11.04
C GLY A 171 6.09 -3.12 11.94
N THR A 172 5.83 -2.05 12.65
CA THR A 172 4.69 -1.88 13.55
C THR A 172 4.16 -0.46 13.43
N SER A 173 2.91 -0.25 13.81
CA SER A 173 2.33 1.08 13.87
C SER A 173 1.53 1.31 15.15
N MET A 174 1.29 2.57 15.42
CA MET A 174 0.45 3.06 16.51
C MET A 174 -0.71 3.85 15.92
N LYS A 175 -1.94 3.49 16.30
CA LYS A 175 -3.15 4.23 15.92
C LYS A 175 -3.16 5.59 16.62
N LEU A 176 -3.37 6.66 15.87
CA LEU A 176 -3.49 8.02 16.38
C LEU A 176 -4.94 8.48 16.42
N SER A 177 -5.73 8.16 15.40
CA SER A 177 -7.12 8.58 15.33
C SER A 177 -8.02 7.53 14.69
N GLU A 178 -9.29 7.64 15.02
CA GLU A 178 -10.40 6.89 14.47
C GLU A 178 -11.52 7.88 14.23
N ASP A 179 -12.06 7.91 13.03
CA ASP A 179 -13.18 8.77 12.65
C ASP A 179 -14.26 7.89 12.00
N ASP A 180 -15.43 7.88 12.62
CA ASP A 180 -16.60 7.14 12.14
C ASP A 180 -17.69 8.13 11.73
N LYS A 181 -18.09 8.05 10.48
CA LYS A 181 -19.25 8.77 9.93
C LYS A 181 -20.36 7.77 9.68
N THR A 182 -21.46 7.94 10.37
CA THR A 182 -22.59 7.03 10.33
C THR A 182 -23.85 7.81 9.95
N ASP A 183 -24.60 7.33 8.97
CA ASP A 183 -25.99 7.66 8.79
C ASP A 183 -26.82 6.74 9.73
N GLU A 184 -27.76 7.30 10.52
CA GLU A 184 -28.37 6.64 11.70
C GLU A 184 -29.17 5.36 11.41
N ALA A 185 -29.36 5.01 10.15
CA ALA A 185 -30.28 3.94 9.74
C ALA A 185 -29.66 2.57 9.53
N ILE A 186 -28.34 2.41 9.60
CA ILE A 186 -27.66 1.12 9.35
C ILE A 186 -27.13 0.58 10.68
N ASP A 187 -27.32 -0.74 10.93
CA ASP A 187 -26.58 -1.45 11.97
C ASP A 187 -25.09 -1.51 11.60
N VAL A 188 -24.30 -0.71 12.29
CA VAL A 188 -22.88 -0.49 12.00
C VAL A 188 -21.94 -1.43 12.77
N SER A 189 -22.47 -2.32 13.61
CA SER A 189 -21.65 -3.19 14.46
C SER A 189 -20.70 -4.08 13.65
N ASP A 190 -21.19 -4.72 12.61
CA ASP A 190 -20.41 -5.57 11.72
C ASP A 190 -19.41 -4.76 10.88
N HIS A 191 -19.80 -3.55 10.46
CA HIS A 191 -18.95 -2.65 9.70
C HIS A 191 -17.74 -2.19 10.54
N LYS A 192 -17.97 -1.77 11.78
CA LYS A 192 -16.88 -1.38 12.69
C LYS A 192 -15.92 -2.54 12.95
N SER A 193 -16.44 -3.76 13.10
CA SER A 193 -15.58 -4.94 13.29
C SER A 193 -14.69 -5.22 12.08
N THR A 194 -15.20 -5.03 10.87
CA THR A 194 -14.44 -5.24 9.63
C THR A 194 -13.42 -4.12 9.41
N ALA A 195 -13.79 -2.86 9.65
CA ALA A 195 -12.85 -1.73 9.58
C ALA A 195 -11.69 -1.88 10.58
N LYS A 196 -11.98 -2.35 11.79
CA LYS A 196 -10.97 -2.69 12.78
C LYS A 196 -10.04 -3.82 12.29
N SER A 197 -10.60 -4.84 11.65
CA SER A 197 -9.80 -5.93 11.05
C SER A 197 -8.89 -5.44 9.94
N ASP A 198 -9.34 -4.53 9.08
CA ASP A 198 -8.52 -3.92 8.04
C ASP A 198 -7.37 -3.10 8.64
N TRP A 199 -7.63 -2.30 9.69
CA TRP A 199 -6.57 -1.62 10.42
C TRP A 199 -5.54 -2.62 11.00
N GLU A 200 -6.01 -3.70 11.63
CA GLU A 200 -5.15 -4.74 12.16
C GLU A 200 -4.24 -5.35 11.07
N SER A 201 -4.72 -5.43 9.84
CA SER A 201 -3.92 -5.95 8.70
C SER A 201 -2.81 -5.00 8.27
N ILE A 202 -3.01 -3.68 8.37
CA ILE A 202 -2.03 -2.67 7.94
C ILE A 202 -1.19 -2.11 9.08
N LYS A 203 -1.57 -2.31 10.33
CA LYS A 203 -0.80 -1.83 11.50
C LYS A 203 0.60 -2.40 11.57
N SER A 204 0.85 -3.55 10.94
CA SER A 204 2.18 -4.09 10.72
C SER A 204 2.54 -3.89 9.25
N PRO A 205 3.28 -2.83 8.89
CA PRO A 205 3.73 -2.61 7.51
C PRO A 205 4.78 -3.65 7.11
N THR A 206 4.33 -4.92 7.02
CA THR A 206 5.14 -6.08 6.71
C THR A 206 4.76 -6.56 5.32
N GLY A 207 5.74 -6.84 4.47
CA GLY A 207 5.46 -7.32 3.13
C GLY A 207 6.68 -7.38 2.23
N LEU A 208 6.44 -7.72 0.98
CA LEU A 208 7.48 -7.72 -0.05
C LEU A 208 7.67 -6.30 -0.60
N ILE A 209 8.89 -6.04 -1.04
CA ILE A 209 9.27 -4.87 -1.81
C ILE A 209 9.63 -5.36 -3.21
N MET A 210 8.96 -4.84 -4.22
CA MET A 210 9.31 -5.04 -5.62
C MET A 210 9.11 -3.72 -6.34
N SER A 211 10.18 -3.12 -6.83
CA SER A 211 10.10 -1.83 -7.49
C SER A 211 11.01 -1.74 -8.71
N PHE A 212 10.65 -0.89 -9.63
CA PHE A 212 11.38 -0.61 -10.85
C PHE A 212 11.37 0.89 -11.11
N GLY A 213 12.51 1.46 -11.47
CA GLY A 213 12.65 2.89 -11.71
C GLY A 213 13.89 3.28 -12.50
N TRP A 214 14.10 4.58 -12.57
CA TRP A 214 15.25 5.21 -13.23
C TRP A 214 15.97 6.12 -12.26
N HIS A 215 17.30 6.14 -12.32
CA HIS A 215 18.15 7.15 -11.70
C HIS A 215 18.60 8.19 -12.73
N PHE A 216 18.78 9.43 -12.29
CA PHE A 216 19.24 10.57 -13.09
C PHE A 216 19.96 11.62 -12.23
#